data_2a63fa278b677550b44c8751ea62fe10
#
_entry.id   2a63fa278b677550b44c8751ea62fe10
#
_cell.length_a   1.000
_cell.length_b   1.000
_cell.length_c   1.000
_cell.angle_alpha   90.00
_cell.angle_beta   90.00
_cell.angle_gamma   90.00
#
_symmetry.space_group_name_H-M   'P 1'
#
loop_
_entity.id
_entity.type
_entity.pdbx_description
1 polymer ?
#
loop_
_entity_poly.entity_id
_entity_poly.type
_entity_poly.pdbx_seq_one_letter_code
_entity_poly.pdbx_strand_id
1 'polypeptide(L)'
;MWWSKNRAVFFAGLFFFLLVTVPTFAQREIQKGEKSPFKDRVYFGGNLGLSFGTITFVDISPLAGVMLTNTLSGGIGGTFQYFNDSRFPEGDNIIYGGRGFLRNNVFQNFFLHSEFESLNLDLYNPRLDRFEREWVPGLFLGGGYFTPFGNRGGANFTILYNFLYDPLRSPYNQPYVIRVGFFL
;
A
#
# COMPACT_ATOMS: atom_id res chain seq x y z
N MET A 1 30.36 23.28 7.17
CA MET A 1 30.11 21.89 6.75
C MET A 1 29.69 20.98 7.91
N TRP A 2 29.36 21.52 9.06
CA TRP A 2 28.95 20.77 10.28
C TRP A 2 27.44 20.81 10.54
N TRP A 3 26.72 21.67 9.86
CA TRP A 3 25.28 21.94 10.11
C TRP A 3 24.30 21.02 9.35
N SER A 4 24.76 20.31 8.32
CA SER A 4 23.88 19.41 7.53
C SER A 4 23.67 18.02 8.15
N LYS A 5 24.67 17.52 8.91
CA LYS A 5 24.60 16.19 9.55
C LYS A 5 23.59 16.13 10.71
N ASN A 6 23.40 17.23 11.44
CA ASN A 6 22.51 17.24 12.60
C ASN A 6 21.01 17.28 12.22
N ARG A 7 20.69 17.80 11.02
CA ARG A 7 19.29 17.82 10.54
C ARG A 7 18.80 16.41 10.17
N ALA A 8 19.64 15.59 9.54
CA ALA A 8 19.29 14.21 9.20
C ALA A 8 19.05 13.34 10.44
N VAL A 9 19.87 13.53 11.48
CA VAL A 9 19.71 12.81 12.76
C VAL A 9 18.45 13.28 13.51
N PHE A 10 18.12 14.57 13.44
CA PHE A 10 16.91 15.12 14.07
C PHE A 10 15.64 14.62 13.38
N PHE A 11 15.60 14.57 12.05
CA PHE A 11 14.48 14.02 11.30
C PHE A 11 14.35 12.51 11.44
N ALA A 12 15.45 11.77 11.49
CA ALA A 12 15.44 10.34 11.77
C ALA A 12 14.93 10.03 13.19
N GLY A 13 15.32 10.83 14.19
CA GLY A 13 14.84 10.72 15.57
C GLY A 13 13.35 11.06 15.70
N LEU A 14 12.87 12.09 14.99
CA LEU A 14 11.46 12.48 14.97
C LEU A 14 10.60 11.42 14.29
N PHE A 15 11.08 10.82 13.21
CA PHE A 15 10.40 9.72 12.52
C PHE A 15 10.32 8.47 13.39
N PHE A 16 11.38 8.15 14.12
CA PHE A 16 11.40 7.02 15.05
C PHE A 16 10.48 7.24 16.26
N PHE A 17 10.36 8.49 16.75
CA PHE A 17 9.48 8.82 17.86
C PHE A 17 7.99 8.79 17.49
N LEU A 18 7.64 9.13 16.24
CA LEU A 18 6.27 9.02 15.72
C LEU A 18 5.80 7.56 15.59
N LEU A 19 6.72 6.60 15.41
CA LEU A 19 6.40 5.17 15.34
C LEU A 19 6.07 4.55 16.70
N VAL A 20 6.40 5.21 17.82
CA VAL A 20 6.29 4.62 19.17
C VAL A 20 4.98 4.98 19.89
N THR A 21 4.20 5.95 19.38
CA THR A 21 3.06 6.51 20.13
C THR A 21 1.66 6.16 19.61
N VAL A 22 1.51 5.23 18.67
CA VAL A 22 0.17 4.84 18.20
C VAL A 22 -0.36 3.71 19.07
N PRO A 23 -1.46 3.89 19.84
CA PRO A 23 -2.09 2.79 20.56
C PRO A 23 -2.69 1.82 19.54
N THR A 24 -2.16 0.62 19.54
CA THR A 24 -2.50 -0.43 18.58
C THR A 24 -3.79 -1.14 18.94
N PHE A 25 -4.80 -1.04 18.09
CA PHE A 25 -6.03 -1.83 18.14
C PHE A 25 -6.17 -2.63 16.84
N ALA A 26 -5.58 -3.77 16.71
CA ALA A 26 -5.89 -4.65 15.57
C ALA A 26 -5.57 -6.13 15.77
N GLN A 27 -6.41 -6.92 15.16
CA GLN A 27 -6.43 -8.38 15.04
C GLN A 27 -6.62 -9.14 16.35
N ARG A 28 -7.89 -9.36 16.66
CA ARG A 28 -8.31 -10.39 17.61
C ARG A 28 -8.33 -11.73 16.88
N GLU A 29 -7.49 -12.66 17.31
CA GLU A 29 -7.58 -14.06 16.88
C GLU A 29 -8.97 -14.60 17.24
N ILE A 30 -9.79 -14.91 16.23
CA ILE A 30 -11.13 -15.45 16.44
C ILE A 30 -10.98 -16.85 16.98
N GLN A 31 -11.29 -17.05 18.26
CA GLN A 31 -11.30 -18.37 18.87
C GLN A 31 -12.29 -19.29 18.13
N LYS A 32 -11.85 -20.53 17.86
CA LYS A 32 -12.59 -21.55 17.15
C LYS A 32 -13.90 -21.86 17.90
N GLY A 33 -15.05 -21.36 17.39
CA GLY A 33 -16.36 -21.72 17.93
C GLY A 33 -17.34 -20.58 18.19
N GLU A 34 -16.91 -19.32 18.32
CA GLU A 34 -17.80 -18.17 18.47
C GLU A 34 -17.96 -17.42 17.14
N LYS A 35 -19.22 -17.16 16.76
CA LYS A 35 -19.53 -16.20 15.70
C LYS A 35 -19.27 -14.81 16.25
N SER A 36 -18.01 -14.34 16.14
CA SER A 36 -17.68 -12.97 16.51
C SER A 36 -18.59 -11.97 15.80
N PRO A 37 -19.10 -10.95 16.49
CA PRO A 37 -19.86 -9.86 15.87
C PRO A 37 -19.12 -9.30 14.65
N PHE A 38 -19.86 -8.84 13.67
CA PHE A 38 -19.27 -8.29 12.43
C PHE A 38 -18.20 -7.22 12.70
N LYS A 39 -18.42 -6.39 13.72
CA LYS A 39 -17.49 -5.31 14.13
C LYS A 39 -16.10 -5.83 14.55
N ASP A 40 -16.04 -7.02 15.15
CA ASP A 40 -14.78 -7.62 15.62
C ASP A 40 -13.97 -8.26 14.47
N ARG A 41 -14.58 -8.38 13.29
CA ARG A 41 -13.97 -8.97 12.09
C ARG A 41 -13.47 -7.92 11.10
N VAL A 42 -13.87 -6.65 11.28
CA VAL A 42 -13.42 -5.55 10.42
C VAL A 42 -12.07 -5.05 10.92
N TYR A 43 -11.18 -4.78 9.98
CA TYR A 43 -9.88 -4.16 10.24
C TYR A 43 -9.61 -3.05 9.24
N PHE A 44 -8.79 -2.11 9.64
CA PHE A 44 -8.34 -1.02 8.82
C PHE A 44 -6.82 -1.07 8.67
N GLY A 45 -6.31 -0.53 7.60
CA GLY A 45 -4.90 -0.48 7.36
C GLY A 45 -4.57 0.35 6.14
N GLY A 46 -3.38 0.16 5.62
CA GLY A 46 -2.96 0.84 4.41
C GLY A 46 -1.47 0.82 4.23
N ASN A 47 -1.04 1.40 3.11
CA ASN A 47 0.35 1.62 2.80
C ASN A 47 0.63 3.12 2.79
N LEU A 48 1.83 3.49 3.19
CA LEU A 48 2.34 4.84 3.11
C LEU A 48 3.72 4.78 2.46
N GLY A 49 3.90 5.54 1.38
CA GLY A 49 5.18 5.71 0.71
C GLY A 49 5.53 7.20 0.64
N LEU A 50 6.74 7.57 1.06
CA LEU A 50 7.21 8.94 1.03
C LEU A 50 8.65 8.98 0.51
N SER A 51 8.90 9.86 -0.45
CA SER A 51 10.25 10.19 -0.92
C SER A 51 10.32 11.69 -1.18
N PHE A 52 11.39 12.32 -0.76
CA PHE A 52 11.60 13.75 -0.93
C PHE A 52 13.01 14.00 -1.48
N GLY A 53 13.12 14.92 -2.43
CA GLY A 53 14.38 15.29 -3.07
C GLY A 53 14.14 15.86 -4.44
N THR A 54 14.97 15.53 -5.39
CA THR A 54 14.78 15.85 -6.81
C THR A 54 13.47 15.27 -7.35
N ILE A 55 13.12 14.09 -6.84
CA ILE A 55 11.83 13.44 -7.05
C ILE A 55 11.08 13.47 -5.72
N THR A 56 9.91 14.08 -5.71
CA THR A 56 8.94 14.01 -4.61
C THR A 56 7.89 12.98 -4.96
N PHE A 57 7.73 12.00 -4.08
CA PHE A 57 6.72 10.95 -4.22
C PHE A 57 5.97 10.80 -2.89
N VAL A 58 4.65 10.81 -2.97
CA VAL A 58 3.74 10.59 -1.84
C VAL A 58 2.73 9.53 -2.27
N ASP A 59 2.67 8.42 -1.54
CA ASP A 59 1.67 7.37 -1.71
C ASP A 59 0.88 7.23 -0.41
N ILE A 60 -0.43 7.36 -0.50
CA ILE A 60 -1.37 7.14 0.60
C ILE A 60 -2.43 6.17 0.09
N SER A 61 -2.40 4.96 0.60
CA SER A 61 -3.23 3.87 0.12
C SER A 61 -3.99 3.20 1.28
N PRO A 62 -5.07 3.84 1.80
CA PRO A 62 -5.89 3.27 2.86
C PRO A 62 -6.65 2.04 2.38
N LEU A 63 -6.92 1.12 3.31
CA LEU A 63 -7.75 -0.05 3.06
C LEU A 63 -8.65 -0.39 4.25
N ALA A 64 -9.75 -1.05 3.94
CA ALA A 64 -10.65 -1.67 4.92
C ALA A 64 -10.90 -3.12 4.52
N GLY A 65 -10.80 -4.02 5.46
CA GLY A 65 -11.01 -5.44 5.24
C GLY A 65 -11.89 -6.08 6.30
N VAL A 66 -12.39 -7.25 5.98
CA VAL A 66 -13.19 -8.07 6.88
C VAL A 66 -12.71 -9.53 6.83
N MET A 67 -12.58 -10.16 7.99
CA MET A 67 -12.34 -11.59 8.10
C MET A 67 -13.60 -12.33 7.69
N LEU A 68 -13.54 -13.04 6.56
CA LEU A 68 -14.64 -13.88 6.04
C LEU A 68 -14.66 -15.24 6.75
N THR A 69 -13.47 -15.79 7.00
CA THR A 69 -13.24 -16.99 7.80
C THR A 69 -12.08 -16.75 8.78
N ASN A 70 -11.65 -17.76 9.52
CA ASN A 70 -10.49 -17.66 10.42
C ASN A 70 -9.16 -17.39 9.67
N THR A 71 -9.09 -17.73 8.38
CA THR A 71 -7.88 -17.58 7.56
C THR A 71 -8.07 -16.67 6.36
N LEU A 72 -9.30 -16.56 5.83
CA LEU A 72 -9.62 -15.79 4.65
C LEU A 72 -10.17 -14.42 5.04
N SER A 73 -9.63 -13.38 4.47
CA SER A 73 -10.16 -12.02 4.54
C SER A 73 -10.30 -11.42 3.15
N GLY A 74 -11.17 -10.45 3.04
CA GLY A 74 -11.34 -9.67 1.82
C GLY A 74 -11.62 -8.22 2.16
N GLY A 75 -11.36 -7.33 1.21
CA GLY A 75 -11.55 -5.91 1.46
C GLY A 75 -11.39 -5.06 0.22
N ILE A 76 -11.51 -3.77 0.46
CA ILE A 76 -11.34 -2.73 -0.55
C ILE A 76 -10.34 -1.69 -0.06
N GLY A 77 -9.73 -0.97 -0.98
CA GLY A 77 -8.83 0.13 -0.67
C GLY A 77 -8.87 1.21 -1.73
N GLY A 78 -8.40 2.38 -1.36
CA GLY A 78 -8.10 3.46 -2.28
C GLY A 78 -6.60 3.57 -2.51
N THR A 79 -6.21 4.20 -3.59
CA THR A 79 -4.83 4.57 -3.89
C THR A 79 -4.81 6.02 -4.31
N PHE A 80 -3.94 6.81 -3.68
CA PHE A 80 -3.64 8.16 -4.07
C PHE A 80 -2.13 8.33 -4.07
N GLN A 81 -1.57 8.68 -5.24
CA GLN A 81 -0.14 8.90 -5.42
C GLN A 81 0.07 10.27 -6.06
N TYR A 82 1.00 11.02 -5.51
CA TYR A 82 1.52 12.25 -6.08
C TYR A 82 2.99 12.05 -6.42
N PHE A 83 3.33 12.35 -7.65
CA PHE A 83 4.69 12.28 -8.17
C PHE A 83 5.06 13.64 -8.74
N ASN A 84 6.24 14.16 -8.40
CA ASN A 84 6.79 15.36 -9.00
C ASN A 84 8.29 15.19 -9.21
N ASP A 85 8.75 15.45 -10.43
CA ASP A 85 10.16 15.50 -10.77
C ASP A 85 10.57 16.95 -11.05
N SER A 86 11.29 17.57 -10.13
CA SER A 86 11.69 18.97 -10.18
C SER A 86 12.63 19.32 -11.37
N ARG A 87 13.10 18.33 -12.11
CA ARG A 87 13.93 18.54 -13.32
C ARG A 87 13.10 18.92 -14.54
N PHE A 88 11.78 18.71 -14.50
CA PHE A 88 10.87 18.96 -15.59
C PHE A 88 9.80 19.98 -15.17
N PRO A 89 9.52 21.04 -15.97
CA PRO A 89 8.51 22.06 -15.63
C PRO A 89 7.07 21.53 -15.47
N GLU A 90 6.74 20.41 -16.12
CA GLU A 90 5.45 19.72 -16.05
C GLU A 90 5.61 18.31 -15.50
N GLY A 91 6.52 18.16 -14.51
CA GLY A 91 6.91 16.86 -13.96
C GLY A 91 5.99 16.34 -12.85
N ASP A 92 4.79 16.93 -12.68
CA ASP A 92 3.81 16.47 -11.68
C ASP A 92 2.76 15.54 -12.29
N ASN A 93 2.45 14.48 -11.57
CA ASN A 93 1.40 13.55 -11.93
C ASN A 93 0.65 13.10 -10.67
N ILE A 94 -0.68 13.07 -10.77
CA ILE A 94 -1.57 12.56 -9.74
C ILE A 94 -2.20 11.27 -10.25
N ILE A 95 -1.97 10.19 -9.53
CA ILE A 95 -2.52 8.87 -9.78
C ILE A 95 -3.51 8.55 -8.67
N TYR A 96 -4.71 8.15 -9.01
CA TYR A 96 -5.70 7.73 -8.03
C TYR A 96 -6.53 6.56 -8.54
N GLY A 97 -7.09 5.80 -7.62
CA GLY A 97 -7.93 4.68 -7.99
C GLY A 97 -8.40 3.86 -6.81
N GLY A 98 -8.85 2.67 -7.12
CA GLY A 98 -9.37 1.73 -6.14
C GLY A 98 -8.87 0.32 -6.38
N ARG A 99 -8.92 -0.48 -5.32
CA ARG A 99 -8.54 -1.89 -5.35
C ARG A 99 -9.47 -2.74 -4.50
N GLY A 100 -9.66 -3.96 -4.94
CA GLY A 100 -10.30 -5.01 -4.15
C GLY A 100 -9.32 -6.15 -3.95
N PHE A 101 -9.29 -6.75 -2.76
CA PHE A 101 -8.34 -7.80 -2.45
C PHE A 101 -8.95 -8.97 -1.69
N LEU A 102 -8.29 -10.12 -1.83
CA LEU A 102 -8.48 -11.29 -1.00
C LEU A 102 -7.13 -11.69 -0.41
N ARG A 103 -7.14 -12.08 0.85
CA ARG A 103 -5.97 -12.55 1.59
C ARG A 103 -6.31 -13.83 2.32
N ASN A 104 -5.43 -14.83 2.21
CA ASN A 104 -5.56 -16.08 2.93
C ASN A 104 -4.29 -16.37 3.75
N ASN A 105 -4.43 -16.44 5.06
CA ASN A 105 -3.35 -16.83 5.97
C ASN A 105 -3.11 -18.33 5.83
N VAL A 106 -1.91 -18.72 5.41
CA VAL A 106 -1.55 -20.13 5.11
C VAL A 106 -0.78 -20.76 6.25
N PHE A 107 0.12 -19.98 6.87
CA PHE A 107 0.91 -20.36 8.05
C PHE A 107 0.84 -19.21 9.06
N GLN A 108 1.42 -19.39 10.24
CA GLN A 108 1.31 -18.45 11.36
C GLN A 108 1.38 -16.98 10.98
N ASN A 109 2.37 -16.59 10.16
CA ASN A 109 2.60 -15.21 9.77
C ASN A 109 2.65 -15.01 8.26
N PHE A 110 2.53 -16.09 7.47
CA PHE A 110 2.55 -16.02 6.01
C PHE A 110 1.14 -16.01 5.44
N PHE A 111 0.93 -15.19 4.41
CA PHE A 111 -0.33 -15.11 3.71
C PHE A 111 -0.13 -15.10 2.20
N LEU A 112 -1.12 -15.61 1.49
CA LEU A 112 -1.31 -15.39 0.06
C LEU A 112 -2.22 -14.18 -0.13
N HIS A 113 -1.97 -13.42 -1.21
CA HIS A 113 -2.70 -12.20 -1.52
C HIS A 113 -3.01 -12.14 -3.00
N SER A 114 -4.27 -11.85 -3.32
CA SER A 114 -4.71 -11.50 -4.65
C SER A 114 -5.41 -10.14 -4.62
N GLU A 115 -5.15 -9.32 -5.63
CA GLU A 115 -5.67 -7.96 -5.69
C GLU A 115 -5.98 -7.58 -7.13
N PHE A 116 -7.14 -6.99 -7.34
CA PHE A 116 -7.47 -6.27 -8.56
C PHE A 116 -7.45 -4.78 -8.26
N GLU A 117 -6.67 -4.03 -9.02
CA GLU A 117 -6.52 -2.59 -8.90
C GLU A 117 -6.92 -1.92 -10.22
N SER A 118 -7.49 -0.72 -10.14
CA SER A 118 -7.72 0.13 -11.30
C SER A 118 -7.30 1.54 -10.94
N LEU A 119 -6.29 2.05 -11.65
CA LEU A 119 -5.70 3.37 -11.42
C LEU A 119 -5.96 4.29 -12.60
N ASN A 120 -6.30 5.54 -12.30
CA ASN A 120 -6.45 6.61 -13.26
C ASN A 120 -5.18 7.47 -13.26
N LEU A 121 -4.53 7.59 -14.41
CA LEU A 121 -3.28 8.32 -14.58
C LEU A 121 -3.18 8.91 -15.98
N ASP A 122 -2.27 9.87 -16.14
CA ASP A 122 -1.99 10.49 -17.43
C ASP A 122 -1.03 9.61 -18.24
N LEU A 123 -1.49 9.16 -19.41
CA LEU A 123 -0.68 8.40 -20.37
C LEU A 123 -0.47 9.22 -21.64
N TYR A 124 0.77 9.21 -22.16
CA TYR A 124 1.08 9.86 -23.42
C TYR A 124 0.47 9.10 -24.61
N ASN A 125 -0.37 9.79 -25.37
CA ASN A 125 -0.97 9.29 -26.59
C ASN A 125 -0.17 9.74 -27.82
N PRO A 126 0.62 8.86 -28.47
CA PRO A 126 1.49 9.24 -29.60
C PRO A 126 0.72 9.70 -30.84
N ARG A 127 -0.57 9.33 -30.97
CA ARG A 127 -1.40 9.72 -32.13
C ARG A 127 -1.90 11.14 -32.03
N LEU A 128 -2.11 11.62 -30.81
CA LEU A 128 -2.66 12.95 -30.53
C LEU A 128 -1.60 13.92 -30.01
N ASP A 129 -0.37 13.41 -29.80
CA ASP A 129 0.77 14.16 -29.25
C ASP A 129 0.42 14.90 -27.94
N ARG A 130 -0.31 14.22 -27.06
CA ARG A 130 -0.75 14.76 -25.78
C ARG A 130 -0.94 13.68 -24.72
N PHE A 131 -0.97 14.12 -23.46
CA PHE A 131 -1.36 13.26 -22.35
C PHE A 131 -2.88 13.17 -22.26
N GLU A 132 -3.37 11.96 -22.03
CA GLU A 132 -4.79 11.68 -21.79
C GLU A 132 -4.94 10.82 -20.55
N ARG A 133 -5.97 11.12 -19.77
CA ARG A 133 -6.29 10.34 -18.58
C ARG A 133 -6.95 9.02 -18.96
N GLU A 134 -6.33 7.94 -18.50
CA GLU A 134 -6.84 6.58 -18.73
C GLU A 134 -6.91 5.76 -17.43
N TRP A 135 -7.82 4.80 -17.43
CA TRP A 135 -7.90 3.78 -16.39
C TRP A 135 -7.03 2.58 -16.79
N VAL A 136 -6.09 2.25 -15.92
CA VAL A 136 -5.16 1.13 -16.10
C VAL A 136 -5.48 0.05 -15.07
N PRO A 137 -5.94 -1.13 -15.51
CA PRO A 137 -6.19 -2.25 -14.62
C PRO A 137 -4.88 -2.98 -14.27
N GLY A 138 -4.82 -3.53 -13.05
CA GLY A 138 -3.78 -4.42 -12.58
C GLY A 138 -4.37 -5.61 -11.87
N LEU A 139 -3.86 -6.80 -12.13
CA LEU A 139 -4.19 -8.03 -11.42
C LEU A 139 -2.93 -8.56 -10.74
N PHE A 140 -2.92 -8.52 -9.42
CA PHE A 140 -1.77 -8.88 -8.62
C PHE A 140 -2.02 -10.18 -7.89
N LEU A 141 -1.03 -11.08 -7.95
CA LEU A 141 -0.97 -12.27 -7.12
C LEU A 141 0.39 -12.33 -6.43
N GLY A 142 0.41 -12.81 -5.21
CA GLY A 142 1.65 -12.97 -4.47
C GLY A 142 1.41 -13.39 -3.03
N GLY A 143 2.30 -12.98 -2.16
CA GLY A 143 2.21 -13.30 -0.76
C GLY A 143 3.06 -12.39 0.08
N GLY A 144 2.97 -12.57 1.37
CA GLY A 144 3.69 -11.74 2.29
C GLY A 144 3.82 -12.34 3.66
N TYR A 145 4.47 -11.57 4.49
CA TYR A 145 4.72 -11.88 5.88
C TYR A 145 4.14 -10.78 6.76
N PHE A 146 3.42 -11.17 7.79
CA PHE A 146 2.83 -10.27 8.76
C PHE A 146 3.59 -10.35 10.08
N THR A 147 4.01 -9.20 10.60
CA THR A 147 4.65 -9.08 11.90
C THR A 147 3.69 -8.38 12.85
N PRO A 148 3.12 -9.09 13.86
CA PRO A 148 2.25 -8.46 14.83
C PRO A 148 3.02 -7.51 15.76
N PHE A 149 2.40 -6.39 16.11
CA PHE A 149 2.86 -5.46 17.13
C PHE A 149 1.88 -5.49 18.31
N GLY A 150 2.24 -6.17 19.38
CA GLY A 150 1.34 -6.34 20.53
C GLY A 150 0.06 -7.13 20.18
N ASN A 151 -1.08 -6.72 20.76
CA ASN A 151 -2.31 -7.51 20.69
C ASN A 151 -3.26 -7.13 19.55
N ARG A 152 -3.03 -6.04 18.82
CA ARG A 152 -4.03 -5.49 17.89
C ARG A 152 -3.47 -4.83 16.63
N GLY A 153 -2.20 -4.92 16.32
CA GLY A 153 -1.68 -4.30 15.13
C GLY A 153 -0.48 -5.02 14.57
N GLY A 154 -0.01 -4.57 13.42
CA GLY A 154 1.18 -5.13 12.83
C GLY A 154 1.59 -4.46 11.53
N ALA A 155 2.78 -4.84 11.07
CA ALA A 155 3.27 -4.52 9.76
C ALA A 155 3.19 -5.74 8.86
N ASN A 156 2.98 -5.50 7.59
CA ASN A 156 3.09 -6.52 6.56
C ASN A 156 4.12 -6.12 5.50
N PHE A 157 4.83 -7.12 5.04
CA PHE A 157 5.67 -7.05 3.87
C PHE A 157 5.07 -7.96 2.80
N THR A 158 4.79 -7.42 1.62
CA THR A 158 4.10 -8.14 0.55
C THR A 158 4.86 -8.02 -0.76
N ILE A 159 5.02 -9.13 -1.47
CA ILE A 159 5.59 -9.18 -2.81
C ILE A 159 4.49 -9.67 -3.74
N LEU A 160 4.22 -8.89 -4.78
CA LEU A 160 3.15 -9.12 -5.74
C LEU A 160 3.70 -9.13 -7.16
N TYR A 161 3.11 -9.93 -8.02
CA TYR A 161 3.35 -9.94 -9.46
C TYR A 161 2.08 -9.48 -10.18
N ASN A 162 2.21 -8.50 -11.07
CA ASN A 162 1.11 -7.97 -11.87
C ASN A 162 0.97 -8.79 -13.17
N PHE A 163 -0.09 -9.56 -13.28
CA PHE A 163 -0.39 -10.37 -14.46
C PHE A 163 -0.96 -9.57 -15.65
N LEU A 164 -1.41 -8.33 -15.40
CA LEU A 164 -1.86 -7.40 -16.43
C LEU A 164 -0.82 -6.30 -16.70
N TYR A 165 0.45 -6.55 -16.37
CA TYR A 165 1.51 -5.57 -16.57
C TYR A 165 1.70 -5.25 -18.06
N ASP A 166 1.63 -3.96 -18.38
CA ASP A 166 1.96 -3.40 -19.69
C ASP A 166 3.03 -2.31 -19.47
N PRO A 167 4.24 -2.46 -20.02
CA PRO A 167 5.33 -1.52 -19.80
C PRO A 167 5.06 -0.11 -20.33
N LEU A 168 4.09 0.07 -21.24
CA LEU A 168 3.73 1.37 -21.81
C LEU A 168 2.62 2.09 -21.05
N ARG A 169 1.86 1.36 -20.22
CA ARG A 169 0.67 1.89 -19.55
C ARG A 169 0.73 1.79 -18.03
N SER A 170 1.52 0.85 -17.52
CA SER A 170 1.59 0.61 -16.08
C SER A 170 2.26 1.77 -15.34
N PRO A 171 1.72 2.21 -14.19
CA PRO A 171 2.41 3.15 -13.30
C PRO A 171 3.65 2.53 -12.62
N TYR A 172 3.79 1.22 -12.71
CA TYR A 172 4.90 0.46 -12.12
C TYR A 172 5.98 0.24 -13.17
N ASN A 173 7.25 0.46 -12.81
CA ASN A 173 8.40 0.26 -13.71
C ASN A 173 8.66 -1.21 -14.05
N GLN A 174 8.13 -2.13 -13.23
CA GLN A 174 8.31 -3.57 -13.37
C GLN A 174 7.04 -4.31 -12.96
N PRO A 175 6.86 -5.57 -13.41
CA PRO A 175 5.71 -6.37 -13.01
C PRO A 175 5.70 -6.76 -11.53
N TYR A 176 6.81 -6.57 -10.82
CA TYR A 176 6.92 -6.87 -9.39
C TYR A 176 6.65 -5.62 -8.56
N VAL A 177 5.82 -5.77 -7.54
CA VAL A 177 5.54 -4.70 -6.58
C VAL A 177 5.83 -5.21 -5.17
N ILE A 178 6.63 -4.44 -4.44
CA ILE A 178 6.90 -4.66 -3.02
C ILE A 178 6.13 -3.60 -2.24
N ARG A 179 5.33 -4.04 -1.28
CA ARG A 179 4.57 -3.15 -0.42
C ARG A 179 4.88 -3.40 1.04
N VAL A 180 5.00 -2.31 1.77
CA VAL A 180 5.05 -2.31 3.24
C VAL A 180 3.82 -1.58 3.73
N GLY A 181 3.07 -2.21 4.59
CA GLY A 181 1.82 -1.67 5.10
C GLY A 181 1.65 -1.90 6.59
N PHE A 182 0.65 -1.22 7.15
CA PHE A 182 0.29 -1.32 8.55
C PHE A 182 -1.19 -1.66 8.67
N PHE A 183 -1.53 -2.46 9.67
CA PHE A 183 -2.89 -2.78 10.08
C PHE A 183 -3.12 -2.34 11.53
N LEU A 184 -4.31 -1.85 11.78
CA LEU A 184 -4.76 -1.33 13.07
C LEU A 184 -6.04 -2.05 13.51
#